data_4df9a8f6a00d43a3c7124fe380f6398c
#
_entry.id   4df9a8f6a00d43a3c7124fe380f6398c
#
_cell.length_a   1.000
_cell.length_b   1.000
_cell.length_c   1.000
_cell.angle_alpha   90.00
_cell.angle_beta   90.00
_cell.angle_gamma   90.00
#
_symmetry.space_group_name_H-M   'P 1'
#
loop_
_entity.id
_entity.type
_entity.pdbx_description
1 polymer ?
#
loop_
_entity_poly.entity_id
_entity_poly.type
_entity_poly.pdbx_seq_one_letter_code
_entity_poly.pdbx_strand_id
1 'polypeptide(L)'
;MADAAHIPDETETRAKWGGFAFTKANKKTADMYVARYPAGRQQSAVMALLDLAQRQVGEETKTQGWLPVPVIEYVAAYLGMPYMRAYEVATFYTMYNLAPVGRFHVQVCGTTPCMLRGSDDVMAACKNRGLVKGATTPDGLFTLTEVECLGACANAPMVQINDDNFEDLTYDSMYALLEALATDNPVKIGPHIDRH
;
A
#
# COMPACT_ATOMS: atom_id res chain seq x y z
N MET A 1 -19.06 16.04 6.91
CA MET A 1 -18.01 15.01 7.08
C MET A 1 -18.18 14.07 5.89
N ALA A 2 -17.18 13.93 5.03
CA ALA A 2 -17.25 12.90 3.99
C ALA A 2 -17.12 11.54 4.72
N ASP A 3 -18.10 10.66 4.51
CA ASP A 3 -18.01 9.32 5.04
C ASP A 3 -16.82 8.60 4.40
N ALA A 4 -16.01 7.90 5.21
CA ALA A 4 -14.94 7.07 4.69
C ALA A 4 -15.52 5.91 3.86
N ALA A 5 -14.71 5.36 2.94
CA ALA A 5 -15.12 4.19 2.19
C ALA A 5 -15.48 3.02 3.13
N HIS A 6 -16.45 2.21 2.71
CA HIS A 6 -16.92 1.06 3.48
C HIS A 6 -15.79 0.05 3.71
N ILE A 7 -15.57 -0.33 4.97
CA ILE A 7 -14.68 -1.45 5.32
C ILE A 7 -15.57 -2.70 5.42
N PRO A 8 -15.36 -3.72 4.56
CA PRO A 8 -16.18 -4.92 4.57
C PRO A 8 -16.08 -5.66 5.91
N ASP A 9 -17.20 -6.20 6.38
CA ASP A 9 -17.19 -7.08 7.54
C ASP A 9 -16.61 -8.47 7.20
N GLU A 10 -16.50 -9.34 8.23
CA GLU A 10 -15.94 -10.68 8.03
C GLU A 10 -16.80 -11.53 7.09
N THR A 11 -18.11 -11.39 7.11
CA THR A 11 -19.05 -12.17 6.29
C THR A 11 -18.89 -11.78 4.81
N GLU A 12 -18.88 -10.49 4.51
CA GLU A 12 -18.65 -9.96 3.16
C GLU A 12 -17.26 -10.34 2.64
N THR A 13 -16.25 -10.24 3.50
CA THR A 13 -14.88 -10.59 3.18
C THR A 13 -14.75 -12.08 2.84
N ARG A 14 -15.35 -12.96 3.63
CA ARG A 14 -15.36 -14.42 3.35
C ARG A 14 -16.19 -14.77 2.13
N ALA A 15 -17.31 -14.11 1.92
CA ALA A 15 -18.14 -14.34 0.72
C ALA A 15 -17.36 -14.00 -0.57
N LYS A 16 -16.58 -12.91 -0.56
CA LYS A 16 -15.81 -12.47 -1.73
C LYS A 16 -14.49 -13.23 -1.91
N TRP A 17 -13.74 -13.43 -0.83
CA TRP A 17 -12.36 -13.93 -0.89
C TRP A 17 -12.15 -15.35 -0.35
N GLY A 18 -13.20 -16.01 0.14
CA GLY A 18 -13.09 -17.38 0.68
C GLY A 18 -12.66 -18.44 -0.36
N GLY A 19 -12.80 -18.14 -1.64
CA GLY A 19 -12.32 -18.96 -2.76
C GLY A 19 -11.01 -18.46 -3.38
N PHE A 20 -10.28 -17.56 -2.72
CA PHE A 20 -9.04 -17.01 -3.26
C PHE A 20 -8.02 -18.11 -3.58
N ALA A 21 -7.40 -17.99 -4.75
CA ALA A 21 -6.24 -18.78 -5.15
C ALA A 21 -5.34 -17.95 -6.06
N PHE A 22 -4.04 -18.17 -6.03
CA PHE A 22 -3.15 -17.54 -6.99
C PHE A 22 -3.54 -17.86 -8.43
N THR A 23 -3.53 -16.85 -9.28
CA THR A 23 -3.60 -17.05 -10.74
C THR A 23 -2.49 -17.99 -11.19
N LYS A 24 -2.61 -18.57 -12.38
CA LYS A 24 -1.57 -19.46 -12.92
C LYS A 24 -0.19 -18.78 -13.00
N ALA A 25 -0.16 -17.49 -13.32
CA ALA A 25 1.07 -16.69 -13.35
C ALA A 25 1.64 -16.49 -11.95
N ASN A 26 0.80 -16.04 -11.01
CA ASN A 26 1.22 -15.80 -9.63
C ASN A 26 1.60 -17.09 -8.90
N LYS A 27 0.94 -18.21 -9.20
CA LYS A 27 1.34 -19.52 -8.67
C LYS A 27 2.76 -19.88 -9.09
N LYS A 28 3.11 -19.68 -10.36
CA LYS A 28 4.49 -19.90 -10.86
C LYS A 28 5.51 -19.02 -10.12
N THR A 29 5.16 -17.76 -9.88
CA THR A 29 5.98 -16.81 -9.12
C THR A 29 6.10 -17.24 -7.66
N ALA A 30 5.01 -17.66 -7.03
CA ALA A 30 5.01 -18.17 -5.64
C ALA A 30 5.89 -19.41 -5.51
N ASP A 31 5.76 -20.37 -6.42
CA ASP A 31 6.61 -21.58 -6.44
C ASP A 31 8.09 -21.21 -6.57
N MET A 32 8.43 -20.22 -7.40
CA MET A 32 9.80 -19.70 -7.53
C MET A 32 10.30 -19.06 -6.24
N TYR A 33 9.48 -18.28 -5.52
CA TYR A 33 9.88 -17.71 -4.22
C TYR A 33 10.10 -18.79 -3.17
N VAL A 34 9.22 -19.78 -3.10
CA VAL A 34 9.36 -20.93 -2.18
C VAL A 34 10.64 -21.72 -2.46
N ALA A 35 10.97 -21.93 -3.74
CA ALA A 35 12.16 -22.68 -4.16
C ALA A 35 13.50 -21.99 -3.82
N ARG A 36 13.50 -20.70 -3.47
CA ARG A 36 14.72 -19.99 -3.01
C ARG A 36 15.20 -20.43 -1.62
N TYR A 37 14.33 -21.09 -0.86
CA TYR A 37 14.63 -21.50 0.51
C TYR A 37 14.95 -23.00 0.57
N PRO A 38 15.90 -23.42 1.41
CA PRO A 38 16.25 -24.82 1.56
C PRO A 38 15.09 -25.65 2.14
N ALA A 39 15.18 -26.97 1.98
CA ALA A 39 14.16 -27.89 2.50
C ALA A 39 13.90 -27.67 4.00
N GLY A 40 12.63 -27.63 4.39
CA GLY A 40 12.17 -27.33 5.74
C GLY A 40 12.18 -25.83 6.12
N ARG A 41 12.57 -24.92 5.21
CA ARG A 41 12.59 -23.46 5.46
C ARG A 41 11.68 -22.67 4.52
N GLN A 42 10.78 -23.33 3.79
CA GLN A 42 9.90 -22.71 2.80
C GLN A 42 8.96 -21.67 3.40
N GLN A 43 8.62 -21.76 4.69
CA GLN A 43 7.82 -20.77 5.41
C GLN A 43 8.46 -19.37 5.39
N SER A 44 9.76 -19.25 5.20
CA SER A 44 10.46 -17.96 5.08
C SER A 44 10.04 -17.16 3.83
N ALA A 45 9.35 -17.77 2.87
CA ALA A 45 8.77 -17.08 1.71
C ALA A 45 7.49 -16.29 2.04
N VAL A 46 7.00 -16.32 3.29
CA VAL A 46 5.71 -15.72 3.69
C VAL A 46 5.58 -14.26 3.28
N MET A 47 6.62 -13.46 3.47
CA MET A 47 6.58 -12.03 3.11
C MET A 47 6.37 -11.84 1.61
N ALA A 48 7.12 -12.56 0.78
CA ALA A 48 7.00 -12.46 -0.67
C ALA A 48 5.63 -12.95 -1.18
N LEU A 49 5.06 -13.98 -0.53
CA LEU A 49 3.75 -14.50 -0.92
C LEU A 49 2.61 -13.61 -0.44
N LEU A 50 2.72 -12.94 0.70
CA LEU A 50 1.76 -11.93 1.15
C LEU A 50 1.76 -10.72 0.21
N ASP A 51 2.93 -10.22 -0.20
CA ASP A 51 3.02 -9.13 -1.18
C ASP A 51 2.39 -9.54 -2.52
N LEU A 52 2.71 -10.71 -3.03
CA LEU A 52 2.14 -11.24 -4.26
C LEU A 52 0.61 -11.37 -4.18
N ALA A 53 0.08 -11.82 -3.04
CA ALA A 53 -1.34 -11.95 -2.80
C ALA A 53 -2.03 -10.57 -2.72
N GLN A 54 -1.44 -9.61 -2.01
CA GLN A 54 -1.94 -8.23 -1.93
C GLN A 54 -2.02 -7.59 -3.32
N ARG A 55 -0.97 -7.76 -4.13
CA ARG A 55 -0.94 -7.24 -5.51
C ARG A 55 -2.02 -7.90 -6.38
N GLN A 56 -2.23 -9.22 -6.26
CA GLN A 56 -3.31 -9.88 -7.00
C GLN A 56 -4.68 -9.33 -6.59
N VAL A 57 -4.94 -9.13 -5.30
CA VAL A 57 -6.18 -8.48 -4.83
C VAL A 57 -6.29 -7.06 -5.40
N GLY A 58 -5.20 -6.32 -5.48
CA GLY A 58 -5.14 -4.99 -6.09
C GLY A 58 -5.50 -4.99 -7.57
N GLU A 59 -4.96 -5.94 -8.34
CA GLU A 59 -5.29 -6.11 -9.77
C GLU A 59 -6.78 -6.41 -9.96
N GLU A 60 -7.35 -7.31 -9.14
CA GLU A 60 -8.76 -7.69 -9.20
C GLU A 60 -9.71 -6.57 -8.79
N THR A 61 -9.29 -5.71 -7.85
CA THR A 61 -10.10 -4.58 -7.34
C THR A 61 -9.79 -3.26 -8.02
N LYS A 62 -8.73 -3.19 -8.83
CA LYS A 62 -8.19 -1.95 -9.45
C LYS A 62 -7.80 -0.91 -8.40
N THR A 63 -7.23 -1.38 -7.30
CA THR A 63 -6.74 -0.57 -6.18
C THR A 63 -5.29 -0.96 -5.87
N GLN A 64 -4.69 -0.37 -4.84
CA GLN A 64 -3.35 -0.81 -4.39
C GLN A 64 -3.37 -2.16 -3.67
N GLY A 65 -4.56 -2.71 -3.40
CA GLY A 65 -4.74 -4.02 -2.80
C GLY A 65 -4.62 -4.03 -1.27
N TRP A 66 -5.14 -5.10 -0.70
CA TRP A 66 -5.10 -5.36 0.73
C TRP A 66 -5.13 -6.87 0.97
N LEU A 67 -4.93 -7.29 2.21
CA LEU A 67 -4.90 -8.69 2.62
C LEU A 67 -6.14 -9.05 3.44
N PRO A 68 -7.25 -9.47 2.80
CA PRO A 68 -8.37 -10.10 3.48
C PRO A 68 -7.93 -11.33 4.28
N VAL A 69 -8.58 -11.59 5.42
CA VAL A 69 -8.28 -12.77 6.25
C VAL A 69 -8.23 -14.07 5.44
N PRO A 70 -9.19 -14.39 4.55
CA PRO A 70 -9.13 -15.61 3.74
C PRO A 70 -7.91 -15.69 2.82
N VAL A 71 -7.39 -14.54 2.37
CA VAL A 71 -6.18 -14.48 1.53
C VAL A 71 -4.93 -14.82 2.36
N ILE A 72 -4.86 -14.32 3.60
CA ILE A 72 -3.77 -14.68 4.53
C ILE A 72 -3.85 -16.17 4.90
N GLU A 73 -5.06 -16.70 5.14
CA GLU A 73 -5.30 -18.13 5.36
C GLU A 73 -4.81 -18.99 4.19
N TYR A 74 -5.08 -18.56 2.95
CA TYR A 74 -4.58 -19.23 1.76
C TYR A 74 -3.04 -19.26 1.68
N VAL A 75 -2.39 -18.12 1.92
CA VAL A 75 -0.92 -18.03 1.93
C VAL A 75 -0.31 -18.92 3.02
N ALA A 76 -0.91 -18.93 4.22
CA ALA A 76 -0.47 -19.81 5.30
C ALA A 76 -0.58 -21.29 4.92
N ALA A 77 -1.72 -21.72 4.36
CA ALA A 77 -1.94 -23.06 3.89
C ALA A 77 -0.97 -23.45 2.76
N TYR A 78 -0.72 -22.53 1.82
CA TYR A 78 0.24 -22.73 0.72
C TYR A 78 1.65 -23.05 1.22
N LEU A 79 2.06 -22.43 2.32
CA LEU A 79 3.38 -22.60 2.94
C LEU A 79 3.41 -23.70 4.02
N GLY A 80 2.28 -24.36 4.30
CA GLY A 80 2.17 -25.36 5.37
C GLY A 80 2.50 -24.78 6.76
N MET A 81 2.08 -23.52 7.03
CA MET A 81 2.30 -22.85 8.30
C MET A 81 0.97 -22.50 9.00
N PRO A 82 0.97 -22.37 10.35
CA PRO A 82 -0.22 -21.90 11.06
C PRO A 82 -0.65 -20.50 10.60
N TYR A 83 -1.96 -20.29 10.41
CA TYR A 83 -2.53 -18.99 10.04
C TYR A 83 -1.99 -17.83 10.90
N MET A 84 -1.98 -17.99 12.22
CA MET A 84 -1.51 -16.95 13.14
C MET A 84 -0.09 -16.46 12.83
N ARG A 85 0.79 -17.34 12.33
CA ARG A 85 2.16 -16.94 11.95
C ARG A 85 2.19 -16.08 10.70
N ALA A 86 1.35 -16.35 9.71
CA ALA A 86 1.22 -15.48 8.54
C ALA A 86 0.56 -14.15 8.93
N TYR A 87 -0.44 -14.19 9.82
CA TYR A 87 -1.13 -13.01 10.31
C TYR A 87 -0.21 -12.10 11.15
N GLU A 88 0.65 -12.67 12.01
CA GLU A 88 1.69 -11.93 12.73
C GLU A 88 2.58 -11.12 11.77
N VAL A 89 2.99 -11.72 10.66
CA VAL A 89 3.80 -11.03 9.64
C VAL A 89 3.00 -9.93 8.97
N ALA A 90 1.75 -10.21 8.57
CA ALA A 90 0.90 -9.23 7.91
C ALA A 90 0.57 -8.02 8.80
N THR A 91 0.45 -8.20 10.11
CA THR A 91 0.18 -7.12 11.07
C THR A 91 1.43 -6.35 11.50
N PHE A 92 2.59 -7.00 11.46
CA PHE A 92 3.85 -6.39 11.88
C PHE A 92 4.42 -5.43 10.82
N TYR A 93 4.37 -5.81 9.54
CA TYR A 93 4.95 -5.01 8.46
C TYR A 93 3.92 -4.08 7.85
N THR A 94 4.13 -2.77 7.99
CA THR A 94 3.20 -1.71 7.55
C THR A 94 3.01 -1.61 6.03
N MET A 95 3.81 -2.31 5.24
CA MET A 95 3.61 -2.43 3.78
C MET A 95 2.39 -3.29 3.41
N TYR A 96 1.86 -4.06 4.35
CA TYR A 96 0.64 -4.84 4.15
C TYR A 96 -0.58 -4.04 4.62
N ASN A 97 -1.53 -3.85 3.71
CA ASN A 97 -2.80 -3.22 4.00
C ASN A 97 -3.77 -4.27 4.55
N LEU A 98 -4.27 -4.08 5.76
CA LEU A 98 -5.24 -5.00 6.40
C LEU A 98 -6.70 -4.55 6.22
N ALA A 99 -6.90 -3.41 5.56
CA ALA A 99 -8.19 -2.88 5.16
C ALA A 99 -8.12 -2.42 3.69
N PRO A 100 -9.26 -2.32 2.99
CA PRO A 100 -9.29 -1.82 1.63
C PRO A 100 -8.63 -0.44 1.52
N VAL A 101 -7.78 -0.27 0.51
CA VAL A 101 -7.17 0.99 0.14
C VAL A 101 -7.67 1.43 -1.23
N GLY A 102 -7.58 2.72 -1.53
CA GLY A 102 -7.99 3.29 -2.80
C GLY A 102 -7.05 2.92 -3.95
N ARG A 103 -7.39 3.44 -5.13
CA ARG A 103 -6.56 3.31 -6.33
C ARG A 103 -5.17 3.92 -6.12
N PHE A 104 -5.10 5.04 -5.39
CA PHE A 104 -3.87 5.72 -5.02
C PHE A 104 -3.70 5.71 -3.50
N HIS A 105 -2.73 4.95 -3.02
CA HIS A 105 -2.36 4.94 -1.61
C HIS A 105 -1.25 5.98 -1.38
N VAL A 106 -1.64 7.13 -0.84
CA VAL A 106 -0.78 8.28 -0.56
C VAL A 106 -0.16 8.10 0.83
N GLN A 107 1.13 7.84 0.89
CA GLN A 107 1.89 7.61 2.12
C GLN A 107 2.84 8.78 2.34
N VAL A 108 2.52 9.65 3.29
CA VAL A 108 3.31 10.85 3.62
C VAL A 108 4.33 10.52 4.71
N CYS A 109 5.61 10.73 4.44
CA CYS A 109 6.67 10.57 5.43
C CYS A 109 6.60 11.69 6.47
N GLY A 110 6.38 11.31 7.76
CA GLY A 110 6.28 12.23 8.90
C GLY A 110 7.53 12.30 9.79
N THR A 111 8.64 11.62 9.43
CA THR A 111 9.85 11.59 10.28
C THR A 111 10.68 12.87 10.20
N THR A 112 11.61 13.03 11.16
CA THR A 112 12.32 14.27 11.43
C THR A 112 12.85 15.01 10.20
N PRO A 113 13.57 14.41 9.22
CA PRO A 113 14.03 15.15 8.05
C PRO A 113 12.89 15.72 7.20
N CYS A 114 11.83 14.95 6.99
CA CYS A 114 10.64 15.41 6.25
C CYS A 114 9.89 16.50 7.01
N MET A 115 9.72 16.33 8.33
CA MET A 115 9.09 17.31 9.19
C MET A 115 9.84 18.66 9.14
N LEU A 116 11.17 18.66 9.27
CA LEU A 116 12.00 19.86 9.21
C LEU A 116 11.99 20.52 7.82
N ARG A 117 11.70 19.77 6.78
CA ARG A 117 11.67 20.23 5.38
C ARG A 117 10.27 20.56 4.87
N GLY A 118 9.22 20.44 5.70
CA GLY A 118 7.86 20.87 5.38
C GLY A 118 6.87 19.74 5.07
N SER A 119 6.99 18.54 5.68
CA SER A 119 5.95 17.49 5.52
C SER A 119 4.59 17.91 6.04
N ASP A 120 4.52 18.85 6.97
CA ASP A 120 3.26 19.42 7.44
C ASP A 120 2.53 20.19 6.34
N ASP A 121 3.25 20.91 5.48
CA ASP A 121 2.67 21.58 4.31
C ASP A 121 2.16 20.57 3.27
N VAL A 122 2.91 19.49 3.06
CA VAL A 122 2.50 18.36 2.20
C VAL A 122 1.22 17.71 2.74
N MET A 123 1.17 17.46 4.05
CA MET A 123 -0.03 16.91 4.72
C MET A 123 -1.21 17.90 4.65
N ALA A 124 -0.96 19.21 4.76
CA ALA A 124 -1.98 20.25 4.61
C ALA A 124 -2.57 20.28 3.19
N ALA A 125 -1.73 20.09 2.15
CA ALA A 125 -2.19 19.97 0.77
C ALA A 125 -3.14 18.77 0.60
N CYS A 126 -2.79 17.61 1.17
CA CYS A 126 -3.66 16.42 1.18
C CYS A 126 -5.01 16.71 1.83
N LYS A 127 -4.99 17.32 3.03
CA LYS A 127 -6.22 17.66 3.76
C LYS A 127 -7.09 18.67 3.00
N ASN A 128 -6.48 19.68 2.39
CA ASN A 128 -7.21 20.71 1.63
C ASN A 128 -7.80 20.14 0.31
N ARG A 129 -7.21 19.07 -0.22
CA ARG A 129 -7.79 18.27 -1.33
C ARG A 129 -8.94 17.37 -0.87
N GLY A 130 -9.22 17.32 0.44
CA GLY A 130 -10.31 16.53 1.02
C GLY A 130 -9.92 15.13 1.47
N LEU A 131 -8.62 14.80 1.52
CA LEU A 131 -8.15 13.53 2.06
C LEU A 131 -8.15 13.58 3.60
N VAL A 132 -8.58 12.48 4.22
CA VAL A 132 -8.57 12.32 5.68
C VAL A 132 -7.53 11.26 6.04
N LYS A 133 -6.64 11.61 6.98
CA LYS A 133 -5.60 10.69 7.47
C LYS A 133 -6.22 9.39 8.01
N GLY A 134 -5.72 8.26 7.56
CA GLY A 134 -6.19 6.93 7.94
C GLY A 134 -7.48 6.48 7.26
N ALA A 135 -7.97 7.23 6.25
CA ALA A 135 -9.22 6.91 5.56
C ALA A 135 -9.05 6.89 4.05
N THR A 136 -9.93 6.13 3.40
CA THR A 136 -10.10 6.13 1.94
C THR A 136 -11.23 7.08 1.56
N THR A 137 -11.07 7.84 0.47
CA THR A 137 -12.11 8.72 -0.04
C THR A 137 -13.34 7.92 -0.49
N PRO A 138 -14.57 8.50 -0.42
CA PRO A 138 -15.81 7.78 -0.74
C PRO A 138 -15.87 7.23 -2.15
N ASP A 139 -15.17 7.87 -3.10
CA ASP A 139 -15.03 7.43 -4.49
C ASP A 139 -14.01 6.28 -4.66
N GLY A 140 -13.34 5.86 -3.57
CA GLY A 140 -12.31 4.83 -3.61
C GLY A 140 -11.01 5.25 -4.32
N LEU A 141 -10.83 6.53 -4.60
CA LEU A 141 -9.70 7.00 -5.38
C LEU A 141 -8.42 7.10 -4.56
N PHE A 142 -8.47 7.78 -3.40
CA PHE A 142 -7.32 8.02 -2.55
C PHE A 142 -7.46 7.40 -1.16
N THR A 143 -6.36 6.85 -0.65
CA THR A 143 -6.18 6.56 0.78
C THR A 143 -5.00 7.36 1.28
N LEU A 144 -5.15 8.11 2.37
CA LEU A 144 -4.08 8.89 2.98
C LEU A 144 -3.58 8.22 4.25
N THR A 145 -2.29 7.92 4.29
CA THR A 145 -1.60 7.40 5.47
C THR A 145 -0.36 8.22 5.78
N GLU A 146 -0.14 8.57 7.03
CA GLU A 146 1.15 9.05 7.48
C GLU A 146 2.00 7.84 7.87
N VAL A 147 3.24 7.80 7.37
CA VAL A 147 4.14 6.67 7.57
C VAL A 147 5.46 7.14 8.17
N GLU A 148 6.24 6.18 8.65
CA GLU A 148 7.61 6.40 9.11
C GLU A 148 8.56 6.65 7.92
N CYS A 149 9.87 6.66 8.18
CA CYS A 149 10.88 7.01 7.19
C CYS A 149 10.85 6.09 5.96
N LEU A 150 10.63 6.68 4.78
CA LEU A 150 10.65 6.00 3.49
C LEU A 150 12.05 5.95 2.83
N GLY A 151 13.08 6.44 3.51
CA GLY A 151 14.47 6.29 3.08
C GLY A 151 15.02 7.35 2.13
N ALA A 152 14.22 8.28 1.61
CA ALA A 152 14.65 9.35 0.70
C ALA A 152 14.91 10.70 1.41
N CYS A 153 15.54 10.68 2.59
CA CYS A 153 15.74 11.87 3.43
C CYS A 153 16.55 12.99 2.76
N ALA A 154 17.42 12.64 1.81
CA ALA A 154 18.17 13.64 1.05
C ALA A 154 17.29 14.56 0.21
N ASN A 155 16.13 14.04 -0.21
CA ASN A 155 15.16 14.72 -1.06
C ASN A 155 13.83 14.99 -0.32
N ALA A 156 13.93 15.23 0.99
CA ALA A 156 12.77 15.56 1.82
C ALA A 156 12.18 16.95 1.46
N PRO A 157 10.84 17.16 1.60
CA PRO A 157 9.84 16.17 2.01
C PRO A 157 9.47 15.22 0.88
N MET A 158 9.08 14.00 1.24
CA MET A 158 8.73 13.00 0.25
C MET A 158 7.44 12.24 0.60
N VAL A 159 6.80 11.74 -0.44
CA VAL A 159 5.58 10.92 -0.40
C VAL A 159 5.79 9.72 -1.29
N GLN A 160 5.34 8.55 -0.85
CA GLN A 160 5.17 7.41 -1.73
C GLN A 160 3.71 7.30 -2.14
N ILE A 161 3.43 7.21 -3.43
CA ILE A 161 2.09 6.92 -3.95
C ILE A 161 2.18 5.62 -4.72
N ASN A 162 1.51 4.59 -4.19
CA ASN A 162 1.64 3.22 -4.66
C ASN A 162 3.10 2.74 -4.58
N ASP A 163 3.73 2.44 -5.72
CA ASP A 163 5.13 1.98 -5.79
C ASP A 163 6.11 3.13 -6.13
N ASP A 164 5.61 4.34 -6.38
CA ASP A 164 6.41 5.46 -6.85
C ASP A 164 6.72 6.49 -5.75
N ASN A 165 7.97 6.98 -5.72
CA ASN A 165 8.40 8.04 -4.84
C ASN A 165 8.29 9.41 -5.52
N PHE A 166 7.74 10.38 -4.79
CA PHE A 166 7.66 11.80 -5.16
C PHE A 166 8.41 12.60 -4.10
N GLU A 167 9.39 13.35 -4.52
CA GLU A 167 10.41 13.92 -3.64
C GLU A 167 10.52 15.44 -3.84
N ASP A 168 11.14 16.14 -2.86
CA ASP A 168 11.30 17.60 -2.88
C ASP A 168 9.95 18.34 -3.03
N LEU A 169 8.93 17.82 -2.36
CA LEU A 169 7.57 18.33 -2.48
C LEU A 169 7.38 19.63 -1.70
N THR A 170 6.50 20.48 -2.22
CA THR A 170 5.93 21.64 -1.55
C THR A 170 4.42 21.45 -1.43
N TYR A 171 3.74 22.35 -0.72
CA TYR A 171 2.27 22.39 -0.71
C TYR A 171 1.71 22.39 -2.13
N ASP A 172 2.17 23.32 -2.98
CA ASP A 172 1.63 23.52 -4.32
C ASP A 172 1.91 22.32 -5.24
N SER A 173 3.13 21.75 -5.18
CA SER A 173 3.46 20.59 -6.01
C SER A 173 2.69 19.34 -5.58
N MET A 174 2.47 19.14 -4.28
CA MET A 174 1.64 18.05 -3.78
C MET A 174 0.17 18.19 -4.18
N TYR A 175 -0.38 19.42 -4.05
CA TYR A 175 -1.77 19.67 -4.45
C TYR A 175 -1.98 19.43 -5.96
N ALA A 176 -1.07 19.96 -6.79
CA ALA A 176 -1.08 19.73 -8.24
C ALA A 176 -0.92 18.24 -8.61
N LEU A 177 -0.08 17.50 -7.89
CA LEU A 177 0.11 16.06 -8.07
C LEU A 177 -1.21 15.29 -7.82
N LEU A 178 -1.91 15.59 -6.74
CA LEU A 178 -3.19 14.96 -6.42
C LEU A 178 -4.28 15.28 -7.47
N GLU A 179 -4.32 16.51 -7.98
CA GLU A 179 -5.23 16.90 -9.07
C GLU A 179 -4.92 16.16 -10.36
N ALA A 180 -3.63 16.04 -10.71
CA ALA A 180 -3.21 15.30 -11.90
C ALA A 180 -3.59 13.81 -11.81
N LEU A 181 -3.36 13.17 -10.67
CA LEU A 181 -3.76 11.78 -10.43
C LEU A 181 -5.29 11.59 -10.48
N ALA A 182 -6.05 12.55 -9.96
CA ALA A 182 -7.51 12.48 -9.98
C ALA A 182 -8.11 12.58 -11.40
N THR A 183 -7.38 13.19 -12.32
CA THR A 183 -7.79 13.39 -13.72
C THR A 183 -7.05 12.47 -14.70
N ASP A 184 -6.35 11.45 -14.20
CA ASP A 184 -5.52 10.53 -14.99
C ASP A 184 -4.48 11.22 -15.89
N ASN A 185 -4.03 12.41 -15.51
CA ASN A 185 -2.93 13.09 -16.19
C ASN A 185 -1.58 12.50 -15.81
N PRO A 186 -0.60 12.50 -16.73
CA PRO A 186 0.74 12.01 -16.43
C PRO A 186 1.41 12.85 -15.34
N VAL A 187 2.13 12.19 -14.43
CA VAL A 187 2.86 12.80 -13.32
C VAL A 187 4.35 12.55 -13.42
N LYS A 188 5.16 13.50 -12.95
CA LYS A 188 6.61 13.33 -12.84
C LYS A 188 6.92 12.54 -11.58
N ILE A 189 7.54 11.37 -11.73
CA ILE A 189 8.05 10.56 -10.61
C ILE A 189 9.42 11.09 -10.18
N GLY A 190 9.75 10.96 -8.90
CA GLY A 190 11.04 11.39 -8.32
C GLY A 190 11.06 12.86 -7.91
N PRO A 191 12.23 13.53 -7.96
CA PRO A 191 12.40 14.90 -7.48
C PRO A 191 11.56 15.92 -8.26
N HIS A 192 10.87 16.80 -7.53
CA HIS A 192 10.06 17.88 -8.11
C HIS A 192 10.83 19.21 -8.27
N ILE A 193 12.08 19.24 -7.81
CA ILE A 193 13.02 20.33 -8.09
C ILE A 193 14.21 19.83 -8.91
N ASP A 194 14.80 20.70 -9.71
CA ASP A 194 16.05 20.40 -10.41
C ASP A 194 17.21 20.58 -9.45
N ARG A 195 17.98 19.50 -9.23
CA ARG A 195 19.21 19.52 -8.45
C ARG A 195 20.40 19.54 -9.41
N HIS A 196 21.16 20.63 -9.37
CA HIS A 196 22.41 20.81 -10.12
C HIS A 196 23.60 20.34 -9.32
#